data_418a82631f1df475a90db86eec0dcceb
#
_entry.id   418a82631f1df475a90db86eec0dcceb
#
_cell.length_a   1.000
_cell.length_b   1.000
_cell.length_c   1.000
_cell.angle_alpha   90.00
_cell.angle_beta   90.00
_cell.angle_gamma   90.00
#
_symmetry.space_group_name_H-M   'P 1'
#
loop_
_entity.id
_entity.type
_entity.pdbx_description
1 polymer ?
#
loop_
_entity_poly.entity_id
_entity_poly.type
_entity_poly.pdbx_seq_one_letter_code
_entity_poly.pdbx_strand_id
1 'polypeptide(L)'
;MKSIRETAKIAHKYEIPFMLDAARWAENCYFIKMNEEGYRDKSIAEIAKEMFSYCDGFTASLKKDGHANMGGILAFRDKGYFWKKFSDFNEDGSIKTDVGILLKVKQISSYGNDSYGSMSGRDIMALAAGLYECCNFNYLQERVEQCNYLAEGFYKAGVKGVVLPAGGHGVYI
;
A
#
# COMPACT_ATOMS: atom_id res chain seq x y z
N MET A 1 3.54 12.98 -1.16
CA MET A 1 3.06 13.18 0.22
C MET A 1 1.99 14.26 0.35
N LYS A 2 2.16 15.42 -0.30
CA LYS A 2 1.22 16.55 -0.19
C LYS A 2 -0.24 16.15 -0.48
N SER A 3 -0.51 15.48 -1.58
CA SER A 3 -1.87 15.07 -1.98
C SER A 3 -2.52 14.13 -0.94
N ILE A 4 -1.77 13.17 -0.40
CA ILE A 4 -2.26 12.22 0.62
C ILE A 4 -2.70 12.99 1.87
N ARG A 5 -1.86 13.89 2.35
CA ARG A 5 -2.13 14.72 3.53
C ARG A 5 -3.37 15.61 3.35
N GLU A 6 -3.49 16.27 2.21
CA GLU A 6 -4.65 17.14 1.94
C GLU A 6 -5.94 16.33 1.76
N THR A 7 -5.88 15.17 1.10
CA THR A 7 -7.04 14.26 1.00
C THR A 7 -7.48 13.77 2.38
N ALA A 8 -6.55 13.36 3.23
CA ALA A 8 -6.84 12.94 4.60
C ALA A 8 -7.55 14.06 5.39
N LYS A 9 -7.04 15.30 5.33
CA LYS A 9 -7.67 16.45 5.99
C LYS A 9 -9.11 16.66 5.55
N ILE A 10 -9.36 16.56 4.23
CA ILE A 10 -10.72 16.74 3.69
C ILE A 10 -11.61 15.59 4.15
N ALA A 11 -11.16 14.35 4.03
CA ALA A 11 -11.94 13.18 4.46
C ALA A 11 -12.32 13.28 5.96
N HIS A 12 -11.34 13.57 6.81
CA HIS A 12 -11.54 13.67 8.25
C HIS A 12 -12.43 14.85 8.65
N LYS A 13 -12.41 15.95 7.91
CA LYS A 13 -13.35 17.07 8.12
C LYS A 13 -14.81 16.64 8.01
N TYR A 14 -15.08 15.64 7.18
CA TYR A 14 -16.43 15.09 6.98
C TYR A 14 -16.64 13.73 7.67
N GLU A 15 -15.75 13.36 8.59
CA GLU A 15 -15.77 12.07 9.31
C GLU A 15 -15.83 10.84 8.38
N ILE A 16 -15.18 10.97 7.22
CA ILE A 16 -15.07 9.89 6.23
C ILE A 16 -13.73 9.17 6.44
N PRO A 17 -13.72 7.84 6.64
CA PRO A 17 -12.49 7.07 6.70
C PRO A 17 -11.69 7.21 5.41
N PHE A 18 -10.41 7.55 5.51
CA PHE A 18 -9.50 7.61 4.38
C PHE A 18 -8.72 6.29 4.26
N MET A 19 -9.11 5.48 3.28
CA MET A 19 -8.47 4.20 2.98
C MET A 19 -7.55 4.34 1.76
N LEU A 20 -6.32 3.85 1.88
CA LEU A 20 -5.33 3.90 0.80
C LEU A 20 -5.27 2.55 0.08
N ASP A 21 -5.37 2.54 -1.26
CA ASP A 21 -4.87 1.41 -2.05
C ASP A 21 -3.35 1.52 -2.11
N ALA A 22 -2.68 0.69 -1.32
CA ALA A 22 -1.24 0.72 -1.13
C ALA A 22 -0.51 -0.39 -1.90
N ALA A 23 -1.10 -0.91 -2.97
CA ALA A 23 -0.49 -1.99 -3.76
C ALA A 23 0.91 -1.66 -4.29
N ARG A 24 1.23 -0.39 -4.48
CA ARG A 24 2.51 0.13 -4.98
C ARG A 24 3.12 1.19 -4.04
N TRP A 25 3.00 0.97 -2.74
CA TRP A 25 3.40 1.96 -1.74
C TRP A 25 4.90 2.27 -1.75
N ALA A 26 5.76 1.25 -1.92
CA ALA A 26 7.20 1.43 -1.91
C ALA A 26 7.68 2.24 -3.13
N GLU A 27 7.15 1.94 -4.30
CA GLU A 27 7.37 2.68 -5.54
C GLU A 27 6.94 4.15 -5.39
N ASN A 28 5.76 4.39 -4.83
CA ASN A 28 5.28 5.76 -4.58
C ASN A 28 6.17 6.49 -3.57
N CYS A 29 6.68 5.82 -2.53
CA CYS A 29 7.64 6.39 -1.60
C CYS A 29 8.97 6.75 -2.29
N TYR A 30 9.42 5.94 -3.25
CA TYR A 30 10.57 6.26 -4.07
C TYR A 30 10.35 7.56 -4.87
N PHE A 31 9.21 7.70 -5.54
CA PHE A 31 8.90 8.94 -6.26
C PHE A 31 8.78 10.16 -5.36
N ILE A 32 8.21 10.01 -4.17
CA ILE A 32 8.18 11.09 -3.17
C ILE A 32 9.61 11.49 -2.78
N LYS A 33 10.48 10.51 -2.49
CA LYS A 33 11.88 10.75 -2.15
C LYS A 33 12.61 11.52 -3.25
N MET A 34 12.38 11.17 -4.50
CA MET A 34 13.10 11.74 -5.63
C MET A 34 12.56 13.11 -6.05
N ASN A 35 11.25 13.37 -5.87
CA ASN A 35 10.59 14.51 -6.49
C ASN A 35 10.01 15.53 -5.50
N GLU A 36 9.84 15.19 -4.21
CA GLU A 36 9.28 16.12 -3.24
C GLU A 36 10.38 16.72 -2.33
N GLU A 37 10.32 18.02 -2.13
CA GLU A 37 11.21 18.73 -1.21
C GLU A 37 11.10 18.22 0.22
N GLY A 38 12.23 18.08 0.91
CA GLY A 38 12.30 17.60 2.30
C GLY A 38 12.26 16.07 2.47
N TYR A 39 12.21 15.29 1.38
CA TYR A 39 12.19 13.83 1.46
C TYR A 39 13.48 13.16 1.00
N ARG A 40 14.41 13.89 0.40
CA ARG A 40 15.61 13.32 -0.22
C ARG A 40 16.49 12.53 0.75
N ASP A 41 16.56 12.96 2.00
CA ASP A 41 17.42 12.34 3.03
C ASP A 41 16.71 11.27 3.84
N LYS A 42 15.37 11.13 3.68
CA LYS A 42 14.59 10.11 4.37
C LYS A 42 14.74 8.75 3.67
N SER A 43 14.74 7.67 4.45
CA SER A 43 14.63 6.31 3.93
C SER A 43 13.22 6.04 3.36
N ILE A 44 13.09 5.05 2.51
CA ILE A 44 11.80 4.59 1.98
C ILE A 44 10.85 4.20 3.12
N ALA A 45 11.36 3.53 4.14
CA ALA A 45 10.58 3.12 5.32
C ALA A 45 10.05 4.32 6.13
N GLU A 46 10.84 5.38 6.30
CA GLU A 46 10.40 6.61 6.98
C GLU A 46 9.30 7.32 6.18
N ILE A 47 9.44 7.39 4.87
CA ILE A 47 8.44 7.99 3.98
C ILE A 47 7.14 7.17 4.03
N ALA A 48 7.24 5.84 4.00
CA ALA A 48 6.10 4.95 4.12
C ALA A 48 5.39 5.11 5.47
N LYS A 49 6.15 5.18 6.56
CA LYS A 49 5.60 5.42 7.89
C LYS A 49 4.81 6.74 7.94
N GLU A 50 5.34 7.79 7.34
CA GLU A 50 4.64 9.07 7.23
C GLU A 50 3.39 8.94 6.34
N MET A 51 3.48 8.30 5.17
CA MET A 51 2.36 8.06 4.27
C MET A 51 1.19 7.36 4.99
N PHE A 52 1.48 6.24 5.61
CA PHE A 52 0.47 5.47 6.35
C PHE A 52 -0.03 6.21 7.60
N SER A 53 0.71 7.20 8.13
CA SER A 53 0.24 7.99 9.27
C SER A 53 -0.99 8.85 8.96
N TYR A 54 -1.25 9.16 7.72
CA TYR A 54 -2.42 9.94 7.29
C TYR A 54 -3.66 9.09 7.01
N CYS A 55 -3.52 7.78 6.84
CA CYS A 55 -4.62 6.89 6.48
C CYS A 55 -5.28 6.29 7.71
N ASP A 56 -6.59 6.02 7.64
CA ASP A 56 -7.32 5.25 8.63
C ASP A 56 -7.13 3.75 8.43
N GLY A 57 -6.75 3.36 7.24
CA GLY A 57 -6.40 2.02 6.88
C GLY A 57 -5.90 1.93 5.44
N PHE A 58 -5.52 0.74 5.04
CA PHE A 58 -5.07 0.48 3.69
C PHE A 58 -5.33 -0.96 3.25
N THR A 59 -5.38 -1.13 1.94
CA THR A 59 -5.29 -2.44 1.29
C THR A 59 -4.01 -2.51 0.47
N ALA A 60 -3.38 -3.67 0.40
CA ALA A 60 -2.23 -3.88 -0.45
C ALA A 60 -2.24 -5.28 -1.07
N SER A 61 -1.94 -5.36 -2.37
CA SER A 61 -1.63 -6.62 -3.03
C SER A 61 -0.16 -6.93 -2.81
N LEU A 62 0.13 -7.99 -2.09
CA LEU A 62 1.51 -8.36 -1.75
C LEU A 62 2.26 -9.09 -2.87
N LYS A 63 1.56 -9.38 -3.98
CA LYS A 63 2.16 -9.86 -5.23
C LYS A 63 2.93 -8.79 -6.02
N LYS A 64 2.93 -7.57 -5.54
CA LYS A 64 3.57 -6.40 -6.14
C LYS A 64 4.75 -5.97 -5.29
N ASP A 65 4.61 -4.91 -4.52
CA ASP A 65 5.69 -4.41 -3.65
C ASP A 65 6.03 -5.37 -2.49
N GLY A 66 5.16 -6.29 -2.13
CA GLY A 66 5.46 -7.33 -1.15
C GLY A 66 6.35 -8.47 -1.65
N HIS A 67 6.73 -8.50 -2.95
CA HIS A 67 7.61 -9.51 -3.58
C HIS A 67 7.19 -10.97 -3.37
N ALA A 68 5.92 -11.22 -3.05
CA ALA A 68 5.39 -12.56 -2.81
C ALA A 68 4.57 -13.06 -4.00
N ASN A 69 4.46 -14.39 -4.15
CA ASN A 69 3.64 -15.00 -5.21
C ASN A 69 2.14 -14.80 -4.99
N MET A 70 1.73 -14.64 -3.74
CA MET A 70 0.33 -14.47 -3.35
C MET A 70 0.23 -13.66 -2.06
N GLY A 71 -0.99 -13.25 -1.76
CA GLY A 71 -1.30 -12.56 -0.53
C GLY A 71 -1.78 -11.14 -0.72
N GLY A 72 -2.47 -10.66 0.28
CA GLY A 72 -2.96 -9.30 0.41
C GLY A 72 -3.05 -8.91 1.87
N ILE A 73 -3.04 -7.63 2.13
CA ILE A 73 -3.26 -7.06 3.46
C ILE A 73 -4.47 -6.13 3.40
N LEU A 74 -5.32 -6.24 4.41
CA LEU A 74 -6.23 -5.21 4.85
C LEU A 74 -5.82 -4.82 6.26
N ALA A 75 -5.52 -3.55 6.47
CA ALA A 75 -5.20 -3.01 7.78
C ALA A 75 -5.98 -1.72 8.02
N PHE A 76 -6.33 -1.46 9.27
CA PHE A 76 -6.95 -0.21 9.71
C PHE A 76 -6.54 0.13 11.13
N ARG A 77 -6.66 1.40 11.49
CA ARG A 77 -6.33 1.87 12.82
C ARG A 77 -7.35 1.37 13.83
N ASP A 78 -6.83 0.83 14.93
CA ASP A 78 -7.65 0.57 16.11
C ASP A 78 -8.26 1.87 16.63
N LYS A 79 -9.58 1.85 16.86
CA LYS A 79 -10.37 3.01 17.30
C LYS A 79 -10.31 4.24 16.36
N GLY A 80 -9.81 4.07 15.13
CA GLY A 80 -9.82 5.09 14.07
C GLY A 80 -11.20 5.29 13.44
N TYR A 81 -11.27 6.20 12.45
CA TYR A 81 -12.54 6.50 11.76
C TYR A 81 -13.17 5.28 11.09
N PHE A 82 -12.36 4.41 10.46
CA PHE A 82 -12.87 3.17 9.87
C PHE A 82 -13.51 2.28 10.93
N TRP A 83 -12.80 2.03 12.02
CA TRP A 83 -13.29 1.20 13.11
C TRP A 83 -14.57 1.77 13.73
N LYS A 84 -14.61 3.09 14.01
CA LYS A 84 -15.80 3.76 14.56
C LYS A 84 -16.99 3.71 13.62
N LYS A 85 -16.76 3.83 12.31
CA LYS A 85 -17.81 3.87 11.30
C LYS A 85 -18.48 2.52 11.07
N PHE A 86 -17.72 1.42 11.19
CA PHE A 86 -18.18 0.08 10.80
C PHE A 86 -18.33 -0.89 11.96
N SER A 87 -18.03 -0.47 13.18
CA SER A 87 -18.39 -1.19 14.41
C SER A 87 -19.73 -0.71 14.94
N ASP A 88 -20.49 -1.59 15.60
CA ASP A 88 -21.74 -1.24 16.29
C ASP A 88 -21.47 -1.05 17.78
N PHE A 89 -22.19 -0.10 18.36
CA PHE A 89 -22.09 0.26 19.78
C PHE A 89 -23.45 0.17 20.45
N ASN A 90 -23.46 -0.18 21.73
CA ASN A 90 -24.63 -0.10 22.58
C ASN A 90 -24.88 1.36 23.00
N GLU A 91 -26.05 1.62 23.61
CA GLU A 91 -26.43 2.95 24.09
C GLU A 91 -25.45 3.50 25.15
N ASP A 92 -24.81 2.63 25.92
CA ASP A 92 -23.79 2.98 26.93
C ASP A 92 -22.38 3.21 26.33
N GLY A 93 -22.24 3.10 25.00
CA GLY A 93 -20.97 3.26 24.28
C GLY A 93 -20.07 2.02 24.30
N SER A 94 -20.49 0.91 24.93
CA SER A 94 -19.77 -0.36 24.83
C SER A 94 -19.87 -0.97 23.42
N ILE A 95 -18.89 -1.76 23.04
CA ILE A 95 -18.85 -2.40 21.71
C ILE A 95 -19.90 -3.52 21.66
N LYS A 96 -20.84 -3.42 20.73
CA LYS A 96 -21.80 -4.49 20.39
C LYS A 96 -21.20 -5.45 19.36
N THR A 97 -20.60 -4.89 18.33
CA THR A 97 -19.97 -5.66 17.25
C THR A 97 -18.71 -4.93 16.76
N ASP A 98 -17.58 -5.61 16.85
CA ASP A 98 -16.30 -5.07 16.39
C ASP A 98 -16.07 -5.43 14.92
N VAL A 99 -15.79 -4.42 14.07
CA VAL A 99 -15.54 -4.62 12.64
C VAL A 99 -14.33 -5.52 12.38
N GLY A 100 -13.31 -5.48 13.22
CA GLY A 100 -12.13 -6.35 13.08
C GLY A 100 -12.51 -7.82 13.25
N ILE A 101 -13.37 -8.13 14.22
CA ILE A 101 -13.89 -9.48 14.42
C ILE A 101 -14.75 -9.92 13.24
N LEU A 102 -15.63 -9.04 12.72
CA LEU A 102 -16.45 -9.35 11.54
C LEU A 102 -15.60 -9.66 10.32
N LEU A 103 -14.56 -8.86 10.08
CA LEU A 103 -13.63 -9.06 8.96
C LEU A 103 -12.83 -10.35 9.13
N LYS A 104 -12.43 -10.70 10.35
CA LYS A 104 -11.75 -11.96 10.65
C LYS A 104 -12.67 -13.18 10.38
N VAL A 105 -13.92 -13.13 10.80
CA VAL A 105 -14.92 -14.16 10.49
C VAL A 105 -15.13 -14.27 8.99
N LYS A 106 -15.22 -13.15 8.28
CA LYS A 106 -15.34 -13.13 6.82
C LYS A 106 -14.10 -13.72 6.13
N GLN A 107 -12.91 -13.42 6.63
CA GLN A 107 -11.67 -14.03 6.15
C GLN A 107 -11.70 -15.54 6.28
N ILE A 108 -12.07 -16.05 7.46
CA ILE A 108 -12.15 -17.50 7.73
C ILE A 108 -13.08 -18.19 6.72
N SER A 109 -14.25 -17.62 6.47
CA SER A 109 -15.24 -18.19 5.54
C SER A 109 -14.83 -18.13 4.07
N SER A 110 -13.99 -17.16 3.69
CA SER A 110 -13.61 -16.90 2.29
C SER A 110 -12.26 -17.47 1.91
N TYR A 111 -11.30 -17.50 2.82
CA TYR A 111 -9.89 -17.82 2.55
C TYR A 111 -9.27 -18.81 3.54
N GLY A 112 -9.94 -19.13 4.62
CA GLY A 112 -9.43 -19.95 5.69
C GLY A 112 -8.85 -19.19 6.87
N ASN A 113 -8.38 -19.93 7.86
CA ASN A 113 -7.82 -19.40 9.11
C ASN A 113 -6.31 -19.12 8.95
N ASP A 114 -5.73 -18.40 9.90
CA ASP A 114 -4.29 -18.12 9.97
C ASP A 114 -3.45 -19.40 10.15
N SER A 115 -4.02 -20.45 10.71
CA SER A 115 -3.34 -21.72 10.97
C SER A 115 -3.69 -22.85 9.99
N TYR A 116 -4.77 -22.72 9.22
CA TYR A 116 -5.18 -23.73 8.22
C TYR A 116 -6.03 -23.11 7.11
N GLY A 117 -5.94 -23.68 5.90
CA GLY A 117 -6.76 -23.29 4.76
C GLY A 117 -6.44 -21.89 4.19
N SER A 118 -5.38 -21.26 4.68
CA SER A 118 -4.90 -19.94 4.27
C SER A 118 -3.54 -20.06 3.60
N MET A 119 -2.73 -18.99 3.63
CA MET A 119 -1.37 -18.99 3.08
C MET A 119 -0.47 -19.99 3.82
N SER A 120 0.40 -20.66 3.07
CA SER A 120 1.41 -21.54 3.69
C SER A 120 2.44 -20.71 4.49
N GLY A 121 3.03 -21.32 5.51
CA GLY A 121 4.06 -20.65 6.32
C GLY A 121 5.25 -20.14 5.48
N ARG A 122 5.64 -20.86 4.43
CA ARG A 122 6.70 -20.43 3.49
C ARG A 122 6.31 -19.16 2.73
N ASP A 123 5.05 -19.03 2.33
CA ASP A 123 4.56 -17.83 1.61
C ASP A 123 4.49 -16.64 2.57
N ILE A 124 4.09 -16.85 3.81
CA ILE A 124 4.11 -15.82 4.87
C ILE A 124 5.53 -15.35 5.15
N MET A 125 6.50 -16.27 5.24
CA MET A 125 7.90 -15.91 5.44
C MET A 125 8.49 -15.17 4.24
N ALA A 126 8.19 -15.62 3.01
CA ALA A 126 8.61 -14.93 1.79
C ALA A 126 8.05 -13.50 1.74
N LEU A 127 6.78 -13.34 2.13
CA LEU A 127 6.13 -12.05 2.21
C LEU A 127 6.76 -11.15 3.28
N ALA A 128 7.06 -11.69 4.46
CA ALA A 128 7.74 -10.93 5.51
C ALA A 128 9.11 -10.42 5.04
N ALA A 129 9.92 -11.27 4.38
CA ALA A 129 11.18 -10.86 3.79
C ALA A 129 10.97 -9.79 2.70
N GLY A 130 10.02 -10.01 1.79
CA GLY A 130 9.71 -9.08 0.70
C GLY A 130 9.30 -7.70 1.17
N LEU A 131 8.57 -7.59 2.29
CA LEU A 131 8.18 -6.31 2.89
C LEU A 131 9.38 -5.50 3.42
N TYR A 132 10.47 -6.16 3.81
CA TYR A 132 11.73 -5.48 4.13
C TYR A 132 12.50 -5.11 2.86
N GLU A 133 12.60 -6.02 1.91
CA GLU A 133 13.36 -5.84 0.67
C GLU A 133 12.77 -4.73 -0.21
N CYS A 134 11.45 -4.60 -0.28
CA CYS A 134 10.80 -3.55 -1.07
C CYS A 134 11.12 -2.12 -0.58
N CYS A 135 11.63 -1.97 0.64
CA CYS A 135 12.11 -0.68 1.16
C CYS A 135 13.55 -0.35 0.73
N ASN A 136 14.22 -1.22 0.00
CA ASN A 136 15.58 -1.00 -0.48
C ASN A 136 15.59 0.05 -1.60
N PHE A 137 16.25 1.18 -1.34
CA PHE A 137 16.34 2.27 -2.30
C PHE A 137 16.97 1.85 -3.63
N ASN A 138 18.08 1.10 -3.59
CA ASN A 138 18.79 0.70 -4.81
C ASN A 138 17.92 -0.22 -5.67
N TYR A 139 17.20 -1.14 -5.06
CA TYR A 139 16.24 -2.00 -5.76
C TYR A 139 15.16 -1.18 -6.48
N LEU A 140 14.57 -0.20 -5.80
CA LEU A 140 13.52 0.65 -6.38
C LEU A 140 14.08 1.53 -7.50
N GLN A 141 15.27 2.09 -7.30
CA GLN A 141 15.95 2.89 -8.30
C GLN A 141 16.18 2.08 -9.57
N GLU A 142 16.79 0.92 -9.45
CA GLU A 142 17.10 0.06 -10.59
C GLU A 142 15.82 -0.36 -11.34
N ARG A 143 14.77 -0.73 -10.62
CA ARG A 143 13.47 -1.08 -11.23
C ARG A 143 12.88 0.07 -12.06
N VAL A 144 12.91 1.28 -11.52
CA VAL A 144 12.41 2.48 -12.20
C VAL A 144 13.27 2.83 -13.40
N GLU A 145 14.61 2.75 -13.26
CA GLU A 145 15.55 3.02 -14.35
C GLU A 145 15.40 2.02 -15.50
N GLN A 146 15.19 0.74 -15.22
CA GLN A 146 14.92 -0.29 -16.24
C GLN A 146 13.63 0.02 -17.02
N CYS A 147 12.56 0.43 -16.32
CA CYS A 147 11.31 0.81 -16.99
C CYS A 147 11.51 2.05 -17.88
N ASN A 148 12.22 3.07 -17.40
CA ASN A 148 12.50 4.25 -18.20
C ASN A 148 13.39 3.94 -19.41
N TYR A 149 14.45 3.15 -19.22
CA TYR A 149 15.32 2.72 -20.31
C TYR A 149 14.55 2.00 -21.42
N LEU A 150 13.67 1.08 -21.05
CA LEU A 150 12.85 0.35 -22.00
C LEU A 150 11.84 1.27 -22.71
N ALA A 151 11.16 2.15 -21.99
CA ALA A 151 10.21 3.09 -22.58
C ALA A 151 10.89 4.06 -23.56
N GLU A 152 12.05 4.61 -23.18
CA GLU A 152 12.85 5.46 -24.07
C GLU A 152 13.35 4.69 -25.31
N GLY A 153 13.73 3.41 -25.15
CA GLY A 153 14.11 2.55 -26.24
C GLY A 153 12.98 2.39 -27.26
N PHE A 154 11.77 2.11 -26.80
CA PHE A 154 10.58 2.04 -27.68
C PHE A 154 10.28 3.37 -28.37
N TYR A 155 10.35 4.47 -27.62
CA TYR A 155 10.13 5.80 -28.16
C TYR A 155 11.16 6.14 -29.26
N LYS A 156 12.46 5.91 -29.01
CA LYS A 156 13.54 6.13 -29.98
C LYS A 156 13.41 5.22 -31.22
N ALA A 157 12.87 4.01 -31.04
CA ALA A 157 12.57 3.10 -32.15
C ALA A 157 11.32 3.49 -32.96
N GLY A 158 10.64 4.58 -32.63
CA GLY A 158 9.49 5.10 -33.35
C GLY A 158 8.16 4.43 -33.00
N VAL A 159 8.08 3.69 -31.89
CA VAL A 159 6.82 3.13 -31.40
C VAL A 159 5.92 4.27 -30.95
N LYS A 160 4.71 4.35 -31.52
CA LYS A 160 3.73 5.40 -31.20
C LYS A 160 2.99 5.06 -29.92
N GLY A 161 2.61 6.09 -29.16
CA GLY A 161 1.80 5.95 -27.95
C GLY A 161 2.58 5.68 -26.67
N VAL A 162 3.90 5.55 -26.75
CA VAL A 162 4.73 5.33 -25.56
C VAL A 162 4.58 6.48 -24.56
N VAL A 163 4.20 6.15 -23.33
CA VAL A 163 4.06 7.12 -22.23
C VAL A 163 5.40 7.37 -21.56
N LEU A 164 5.85 8.63 -21.54
CA LEU A 164 7.08 9.07 -20.87
C LEU A 164 6.79 10.17 -19.84
N PRO A 165 7.48 10.18 -18.69
CA PRO A 165 8.35 9.11 -18.20
C PRO A 165 7.56 7.84 -17.90
N ALA A 166 8.25 6.68 -17.92
CA ALA A 166 7.61 5.41 -17.54
C ALA A 166 7.20 5.41 -16.06
N GLY A 167 6.21 4.59 -15.74
CA GLY A 167 5.90 4.29 -14.34
C GLY A 167 7.00 3.45 -13.67
N GLY A 168 6.87 3.21 -12.36
CA GLY A 168 7.88 2.47 -11.61
C GLY A 168 7.94 0.97 -11.86
N HIS A 169 6.98 0.40 -12.60
CA HIS A 169 6.81 -1.05 -12.72
C HIS A 169 6.39 -1.52 -14.12
N GLY A 170 6.28 -0.63 -15.06
CA GLY A 170 5.85 -1.01 -16.41
C GLY A 170 5.99 0.11 -17.41
N VAL A 171 6.00 -0.27 -18.69
CA VAL A 171 5.97 0.62 -19.85
C VAL A 171 4.58 0.55 -20.45
N TYR A 172 3.99 1.70 -20.74
CA TYR A 172 2.68 1.82 -21.35
C TYR A 172 2.82 2.32 -22.79
N ILE A 173 2.14 1.63 -23.71
CA ILE A 173 2.17 1.90 -25.13
C ILE A 173 0.74 1.99 -25.65
#